data_5037d8df83ab4af2f24cf8f1c3d06367
#
_entry.id   5037d8df83ab4af2f24cf8f1c3d06367
#
_cell.length_a   1.000
_cell.length_b   1.000
_cell.length_c   1.000
_cell.angle_alpha   90.00
_cell.angle_beta   90.00
_cell.angle_gamma   90.00
#
_symmetry.space_group_name_H-M   'P 1'
#
loop_
_entity.id
_entity.type
_entity.pdbx_description
1 polymer ?
#
loop_
_entity_poly.entity_id
_entity_poly.type
_entity_poly.pdbx_seq_one_letter_code
_entity_poly.pdbx_strand_id
1 'polypeptide(L)'
;MSVVIVGGGPAGMVLGLLLARAGVEVTVLEKHGDFLRDFRGDTVHPSTLQLLDELGLIGSFNELPQSRLSEVAFPLGPGKSIVVANFARLKVKYPYVAMVPQWDLLNLLADAGRAEPGFTLLMRHEVTSLLRSDGRITGVRGDFGEIHADLTVACDGRWSISRSLAELHPKEFPVPIDAWWFRLPKLSTDTQNALTPRAGKGRFALVIPREDFLQLAYVARKGTDATLRARGIEAFRQDIAELMPELADRVDALESMDDVKHLDVRLNRLDRWHIDGLLCIGDAAHAMSPVGGVGINLAIQDAVAAATLLSSPLREGGPVDPALLARVRSRRLLPTVAVQLLQRLMHRVLVEPILDGRRMGPPKPALALMRRFPPASIVPAYLIGVGIRAEHAPPFARV
;
A
#
# COMPACT_ATOMS: atom_id res chain seq x y z
N MET A 1 29.60 5.18 1.68
CA MET A 1 28.90 4.29 2.64
C MET A 1 27.93 3.41 1.90
N SER A 2 27.69 2.22 2.44
CA SER A 2 26.75 1.24 1.86
C SER A 2 25.47 1.15 2.70
N VAL A 3 24.34 1.04 2.02
CA VAL A 3 23.03 0.82 2.64
C VAL A 3 22.46 -0.49 2.12
N VAL A 4 22.02 -1.34 3.03
CA VAL A 4 21.24 -2.52 2.65
C VAL A 4 19.76 -2.29 2.98
N ILE A 5 18.89 -2.53 2.00
CA ILE A 5 17.45 -2.39 2.12
C ILE A 5 16.83 -3.79 2.04
N VAL A 6 16.13 -4.20 3.09
CA VAL A 6 15.47 -5.50 3.17
C VAL A 6 14.02 -5.35 2.71
N GLY A 7 13.71 -5.90 1.53
CA GLY A 7 12.41 -5.87 0.90
C GLY A 7 12.31 -4.93 -0.31
N GLY A 8 12.07 -5.51 -1.50
CA GLY A 8 11.87 -4.82 -2.78
C GLY A 8 10.43 -4.31 -3.00
N GLY A 9 9.70 -4.01 -1.93
CA GLY A 9 8.38 -3.37 -2.02
C GLY A 9 8.48 -1.86 -2.33
N PRO A 10 7.33 -1.15 -2.40
CA PRO A 10 7.30 0.28 -2.80
C PRO A 10 8.22 1.18 -1.98
N ALA A 11 8.31 0.98 -0.66
CA ALA A 11 9.21 1.75 0.19
C ALA A 11 10.68 1.48 -0.15
N GLY A 12 11.06 0.19 -0.27
CA GLY A 12 12.45 -0.20 -0.53
C GLY A 12 12.92 0.24 -1.90
N MET A 13 12.10 0.07 -2.93
CA MET A 13 12.45 0.47 -4.30
C MET A 13 12.59 1.98 -4.45
N VAL A 14 11.66 2.76 -3.88
CA VAL A 14 11.77 4.24 -3.89
C VAL A 14 12.95 4.72 -3.07
N LEU A 15 13.19 4.15 -1.88
CA LEU A 15 14.36 4.53 -1.07
C LEU A 15 15.67 4.21 -1.79
N GLY A 16 15.76 3.00 -2.39
CA GLY A 16 16.94 2.58 -3.14
C GLY A 16 17.25 3.53 -4.30
N LEU A 17 16.24 3.85 -5.12
CA LEU A 17 16.38 4.81 -6.21
C LEU A 17 16.85 6.19 -5.72
N LEU A 18 16.22 6.72 -4.67
CA LEU A 18 16.55 8.05 -4.16
C LEU A 18 17.95 8.12 -3.57
N LEU A 19 18.38 7.10 -2.82
CA LEU A 19 19.73 7.05 -2.25
C LEU A 19 20.79 6.87 -3.33
N ALA A 20 20.55 6.03 -4.34
CA ALA A 20 21.45 5.88 -5.47
C ALA A 20 21.63 7.21 -6.24
N ARG A 21 20.55 7.94 -6.51
CA ARG A 21 20.61 9.30 -7.08
C ARG A 21 21.35 10.30 -6.21
N ALA A 22 21.40 10.07 -4.91
CA ALA A 22 22.23 10.86 -4.00
C ALA A 22 23.72 10.47 -4.02
N GLY A 23 24.11 9.43 -4.77
CA GLY A 23 25.48 8.92 -4.83
C GLY A 23 25.83 7.99 -3.66
N VAL A 24 24.85 7.35 -3.04
CA VAL A 24 25.03 6.35 -1.98
C VAL A 24 24.98 4.95 -2.59
N GLU A 25 25.90 4.07 -2.22
CA GLU A 25 25.89 2.66 -2.59
C GLU A 25 24.73 1.94 -1.89
N VAL A 26 23.80 1.38 -2.66
CA VAL A 26 22.57 0.75 -2.15
C VAL A 26 22.40 -0.65 -2.70
N THR A 27 22.14 -1.61 -1.80
CA THR A 27 21.73 -2.96 -2.17
C THR A 27 20.31 -3.23 -1.67
N VAL A 28 19.37 -3.45 -2.58
CA VAL A 28 18.00 -3.86 -2.26
C VAL A 28 17.88 -5.38 -2.36
N LEU A 29 17.42 -6.02 -1.29
CA LEU A 29 17.22 -7.47 -1.20
C LEU A 29 15.73 -7.80 -1.28
N GLU A 30 15.34 -8.60 -2.26
CA GLU A 30 13.98 -9.12 -2.37
C GLU A 30 14.03 -10.65 -2.32
N LYS A 31 13.23 -11.25 -1.42
CA LYS A 31 13.21 -12.70 -1.19
C LYS A 31 12.62 -13.51 -2.34
N HIS A 32 11.78 -12.89 -3.16
CA HIS A 32 11.16 -13.56 -4.29
C HIS A 32 11.94 -13.36 -5.60
N GLY A 33 11.63 -14.17 -6.60
CA GLY A 33 12.29 -14.12 -7.92
C GLY A 33 11.72 -13.05 -8.86
N ASP A 34 10.56 -12.49 -8.52
CA ASP A 34 9.85 -11.45 -9.29
C ASP A 34 9.03 -10.57 -8.35
N PHE A 35 8.33 -9.58 -8.92
CA PHE A 35 7.41 -8.71 -8.18
C PHE A 35 5.95 -9.14 -8.26
N LEU A 36 5.66 -10.29 -8.89
CA LEU A 36 4.32 -10.83 -8.97
C LEU A 36 3.85 -11.24 -7.56
N ARG A 37 3.08 -10.38 -6.94
CA ARG A 37 2.44 -10.63 -5.65
C ARG A 37 0.95 -10.73 -5.84
N ASP A 38 0.33 -11.58 -5.04
CA ASP A 38 -1.11 -11.67 -5.01
C ASP A 38 -1.70 -10.31 -4.63
N PHE A 39 -2.42 -9.71 -5.56
CA PHE A 39 -3.44 -8.66 -5.44
C PHE A 39 -3.29 -7.65 -4.30
N ARG A 40 -2.12 -7.03 -4.13
CA ARG A 40 -1.92 -6.01 -3.11
C ARG A 40 -1.56 -4.68 -3.75
N GLY A 41 -2.22 -3.62 -3.24
CA GLY A 41 -1.71 -2.29 -3.40
C GLY A 41 -1.66 -1.73 -4.83
N ASP A 42 -2.77 -1.80 -5.54
CA ASP A 42 -2.88 -1.37 -6.93
C ASP A 42 -3.26 0.11 -7.08
N THR A 43 -3.21 0.91 -6.01
CA THR A 43 -3.61 2.32 -6.04
C THR A 43 -2.41 3.24 -5.92
N VAL A 44 -2.18 4.04 -6.96
CA VAL A 44 -1.15 5.09 -7.00
C VAL A 44 -1.86 6.44 -6.88
N HIS A 45 -1.65 7.09 -5.75
CA HIS A 45 -2.38 8.30 -5.37
C HIS A 45 -1.79 9.59 -5.98
N PRO A 46 -2.52 10.70 -6.01
CA PRO A 46 -2.05 12.00 -6.51
C PRO A 46 -0.67 12.42 -6.02
N SER A 47 -0.37 12.23 -4.73
CA SER A 47 0.95 12.58 -4.18
C SER A 47 2.08 11.67 -4.68
N THR A 48 1.80 10.38 -4.94
CA THR A 48 2.78 9.47 -5.55
C THR A 48 2.96 9.78 -7.05
N LEU A 49 1.88 10.11 -7.78
CA LEU A 49 1.96 10.57 -9.16
C LEU A 49 2.80 11.84 -9.30
N GLN A 50 2.61 12.78 -8.37
CA GLN A 50 3.44 13.99 -8.28
C GLN A 50 4.92 13.63 -8.04
N LEU A 51 5.20 12.68 -7.15
CA LEU A 51 6.56 12.21 -6.90
C LEU A 51 7.18 11.58 -8.16
N LEU A 52 6.44 10.72 -8.86
CA LEU A 52 6.93 10.11 -10.12
C LEU A 52 7.23 11.17 -11.19
N ASP A 53 6.43 12.24 -11.25
CA ASP A 53 6.69 13.37 -12.13
C ASP A 53 7.97 14.12 -11.75
N GLU A 54 8.14 14.42 -10.47
CA GLU A 54 9.35 15.08 -9.95
C GLU A 54 10.63 14.22 -10.15
N LEU A 55 10.48 12.90 -10.25
CA LEU A 55 11.56 11.95 -10.54
C LEU A 55 11.78 11.71 -12.05
N GLY A 56 10.99 12.34 -12.92
CA GLY A 56 11.07 12.13 -14.37
C GLY A 56 10.49 10.79 -14.85
N LEU A 57 9.73 10.08 -14.01
CA LEU A 57 9.21 8.74 -14.30
C LEU A 57 7.74 8.74 -14.78
N ILE A 58 7.07 9.89 -14.79
CA ILE A 58 5.64 9.95 -15.10
C ILE A 58 5.32 9.58 -16.55
N GLY A 59 6.23 9.85 -17.49
CA GLY A 59 6.09 9.46 -18.89
C GLY A 59 5.95 7.94 -19.03
N SER A 60 6.96 7.20 -18.57
CA SER A 60 6.96 5.73 -18.58
C SER A 60 5.85 5.13 -17.73
N PHE A 61 5.49 5.78 -16.60
CA PHE A 61 4.35 5.36 -15.79
C PHE A 61 3.02 5.45 -16.56
N ASN A 62 2.83 6.47 -17.38
CA ASN A 62 1.60 6.62 -18.17
C ASN A 62 1.46 5.59 -19.30
N GLU A 63 2.54 4.92 -19.69
CA GLU A 63 2.55 3.82 -20.66
C GLU A 63 2.14 2.48 -20.04
N LEU A 64 2.13 2.37 -18.72
CA LEU A 64 1.70 1.16 -18.01
C LEU A 64 0.19 0.93 -18.16
N PRO A 65 -0.26 -0.34 -18.23
CA PRO A 65 -1.68 -0.67 -18.19
C PRO A 65 -2.34 -0.11 -16.92
N GLN A 66 -3.25 0.85 -17.09
CA GLN A 66 -3.86 1.53 -15.94
C GLN A 66 -5.29 1.99 -16.22
N SER A 67 -6.09 2.05 -15.16
CA SER A 67 -7.34 2.81 -15.15
C SER A 67 -7.25 4.00 -14.18
N ARG A 68 -7.95 5.10 -14.52
CA ARG A 68 -7.93 6.33 -13.72
C ARG A 68 -9.24 6.48 -12.96
N LEU A 69 -9.15 6.57 -11.66
CA LEU A 69 -10.26 6.77 -10.76
C LEU A 69 -10.32 8.26 -10.36
N SER A 70 -11.28 8.99 -10.90
CA SER A 70 -11.49 10.42 -10.57
C SER A 70 -12.42 10.64 -9.39
N GLU A 71 -13.25 9.63 -9.06
CA GLU A 71 -14.19 9.73 -7.93
C GLU A 71 -14.54 8.34 -7.36
N VAL A 72 -14.93 8.31 -6.10
CA VAL A 72 -15.54 7.16 -5.45
C VAL A 72 -17.01 7.45 -5.22
N ALA A 73 -17.88 6.64 -5.82
CA ALA A 73 -19.32 6.77 -5.70
C ALA A 73 -19.93 5.57 -4.99
N PHE A 74 -20.94 5.82 -4.17
CA PHE A 74 -21.71 4.78 -3.47
C PHE A 74 -23.07 4.62 -4.14
N PRO A 75 -23.47 3.41 -4.55
CA PRO A 75 -24.80 3.17 -5.12
C PRO A 75 -25.89 3.36 -4.06
N LEU A 76 -26.98 4.03 -4.43
CA LEU A 76 -28.14 4.28 -3.57
C LEU A 76 -29.40 3.57 -4.08
N GLY A 77 -29.27 2.76 -5.13
CA GLY A 77 -30.33 2.06 -5.83
C GLY A 77 -30.14 2.12 -7.35
N PRO A 78 -31.05 1.52 -8.13
CA PRO A 78 -30.94 1.48 -9.58
C PRO A 78 -30.74 2.89 -10.18
N GLY A 79 -29.64 3.09 -10.91
CA GLY A 79 -29.31 4.35 -11.60
C GLY A 79 -29.00 5.55 -10.69
N LYS A 80 -28.92 5.37 -9.36
CA LYS A 80 -28.62 6.45 -8.40
C LYS A 80 -27.35 6.17 -7.63
N SER A 81 -26.43 7.11 -7.62
CA SER A 81 -25.22 7.06 -6.81
C SER A 81 -24.94 8.42 -6.14
N ILE A 82 -24.07 8.39 -5.15
CA ILE A 82 -23.57 9.59 -4.49
C ILE A 82 -22.05 9.56 -4.42
N VAL A 83 -21.41 10.63 -4.87
CA VAL A 83 -19.96 10.78 -4.81
C VAL A 83 -19.55 11.10 -3.39
N VAL A 84 -18.73 10.24 -2.79
CA VAL A 84 -18.23 10.34 -1.42
C VAL A 84 -16.79 10.84 -1.35
N ALA A 85 -16.02 10.67 -2.43
CA ALA A 85 -14.70 11.29 -2.60
C ALA A 85 -14.53 11.68 -4.07
N ASN A 86 -14.16 12.92 -4.35
CA ASN A 86 -13.98 13.45 -5.70
C ASN A 86 -12.57 13.98 -5.86
N PHE A 87 -11.70 13.20 -6.49
CA PHE A 87 -10.31 13.56 -6.75
C PHE A 87 -10.20 14.61 -7.85
N ALA A 88 -11.09 14.59 -8.86
CA ALA A 88 -11.07 15.55 -9.96
C ALA A 88 -11.23 17.01 -9.50
N ARG A 89 -11.75 17.22 -8.29
CA ARG A 89 -11.87 18.56 -7.67
C ARG A 89 -10.64 19.01 -6.91
N LEU A 90 -9.63 18.14 -6.74
CA LEU A 90 -8.39 18.51 -6.06
C LEU A 90 -7.59 19.49 -6.93
N LYS A 91 -7.06 20.52 -6.30
CA LYS A 91 -6.14 21.48 -6.95
C LYS A 91 -4.71 20.94 -6.93
N VAL A 92 -4.46 19.82 -7.62
CA VAL A 92 -3.16 19.15 -7.75
C VAL A 92 -2.91 18.82 -9.21
N LYS A 93 -1.66 18.57 -9.59
CA LYS A 93 -1.27 18.30 -10.98
C LYS A 93 -1.91 17.01 -11.53
N TYR A 94 -2.09 15.99 -10.68
CA TYR A 94 -2.66 14.69 -11.01
C TYR A 94 -3.91 14.41 -10.16
N PRO A 95 -5.10 14.95 -10.54
CA PRO A 95 -6.31 14.89 -9.71
C PRO A 95 -7.07 13.57 -9.91
N TYR A 96 -6.39 12.44 -9.80
CA TYR A 96 -6.97 11.08 -9.93
C TYR A 96 -6.11 10.07 -9.17
N VAL A 97 -6.67 8.92 -8.86
CA VAL A 97 -5.95 7.73 -8.41
C VAL A 97 -5.73 6.82 -9.61
N ALA A 98 -4.48 6.46 -9.91
CA ALA A 98 -4.19 5.46 -10.93
C ALA A 98 -4.30 4.05 -10.31
N MET A 99 -5.03 3.18 -11.00
CA MET A 99 -5.19 1.78 -10.65
C MET A 99 -4.22 0.98 -11.52
N VAL A 100 -3.02 0.70 -11.00
CA VAL A 100 -1.92 0.02 -11.70
C VAL A 100 -1.54 -1.23 -10.92
N PRO A 101 -1.32 -2.38 -11.56
CA PRO A 101 -0.76 -3.53 -10.87
C PRO A 101 0.56 -3.18 -10.18
N GLN A 102 0.69 -3.57 -8.91
CA GLN A 102 1.87 -3.19 -8.12
C GLN A 102 3.19 -3.64 -8.76
N TRP A 103 3.20 -4.80 -9.41
CA TRP A 103 4.39 -5.31 -10.07
C TRP A 103 4.87 -4.42 -11.22
N ASP A 104 3.97 -3.76 -11.98
CA ASP A 104 4.35 -2.83 -13.04
C ASP A 104 5.00 -1.57 -12.47
N LEU A 105 4.45 -1.01 -11.39
CA LEU A 105 5.09 0.09 -10.67
C LEU A 105 6.47 -0.31 -10.13
N LEU A 106 6.61 -1.52 -9.57
CA LEU A 106 7.88 -1.99 -9.01
C LEU A 106 8.91 -2.27 -10.11
N ASN A 107 8.51 -2.81 -11.26
CA ASN A 107 9.37 -2.98 -12.42
C ASN A 107 9.87 -1.63 -12.94
N LEU A 108 8.98 -0.64 -13.09
CA LEU A 108 9.36 0.73 -13.47
C LEU A 108 10.42 1.31 -12.51
N LEU A 109 10.22 1.16 -11.20
CA LEU A 109 11.17 1.64 -10.20
C LEU A 109 12.49 0.86 -10.23
N ALA A 110 12.44 -0.46 -10.50
CA ALA A 110 13.62 -1.30 -10.64
C ALA A 110 14.45 -0.90 -11.85
N ASP A 111 13.81 -0.64 -12.99
CA ASP A 111 14.50 -0.22 -14.20
C ASP A 111 15.13 1.16 -14.02
N ALA A 112 14.42 2.11 -13.39
CA ALA A 112 14.98 3.40 -13.02
C ALA A 112 16.15 3.27 -12.04
N GLY A 113 16.05 2.37 -11.06
CA GLY A 113 17.13 2.10 -10.11
C GLY A 113 18.37 1.52 -10.79
N ARG A 114 18.20 0.51 -11.66
CA ARG A 114 19.33 -0.12 -12.41
C ARG A 114 20.07 0.85 -13.32
N ALA A 115 19.45 1.96 -13.71
CA ALA A 115 20.10 3.02 -14.46
C ALA A 115 21.04 3.88 -13.60
N GLU A 116 20.95 3.80 -12.27
CA GLU A 116 21.79 4.55 -11.33
C GLU A 116 23.05 3.73 -10.95
N PRO A 117 24.26 4.28 -11.03
CA PRO A 117 25.51 3.52 -10.83
C PRO A 117 25.62 2.83 -9.46
N GLY A 118 25.10 3.44 -8.41
CA GLY A 118 25.18 2.93 -7.03
C GLY A 118 24.05 2.00 -6.63
N PHE A 119 23.17 1.57 -7.56
CA PHE A 119 22.00 0.76 -7.25
C PHE A 119 22.22 -0.70 -7.61
N THR A 120 22.01 -1.59 -6.64
CA THR A 120 22.01 -3.05 -6.84
C THR A 120 20.68 -3.64 -6.33
N LEU A 121 20.01 -4.42 -7.17
CA LEU A 121 18.81 -5.17 -6.80
C LEU A 121 19.10 -6.67 -6.88
N LEU A 122 19.00 -7.37 -5.77
CA LEU A 122 19.18 -8.81 -5.65
C LEU A 122 17.85 -9.49 -5.34
N MET A 123 17.33 -10.20 -6.35
CA MET A 123 16.13 -11.03 -6.23
C MET A 123 16.49 -12.42 -5.67
N ARG A 124 15.56 -13.12 -5.02
CA ARG A 124 15.76 -14.41 -4.34
C ARG A 124 16.80 -14.37 -3.21
N HIS A 125 16.86 -13.22 -2.52
CA HIS A 125 17.77 -12.99 -1.39
C HIS A 125 16.94 -12.75 -0.11
N GLU A 126 16.57 -13.86 0.54
CA GLU A 126 15.80 -13.80 1.79
C GLU A 126 16.73 -13.56 2.98
N VAL A 127 16.50 -12.48 3.69
CA VAL A 127 17.20 -12.18 4.95
C VAL A 127 16.63 -13.05 6.06
N THR A 128 17.50 -13.77 6.77
CA THR A 128 17.14 -14.65 7.88
C THR A 128 17.68 -14.18 9.22
N SER A 129 18.73 -13.33 9.21
CA SER A 129 19.29 -12.76 10.44
C SER A 129 19.93 -11.38 10.22
N LEU A 130 20.15 -10.67 11.32
CA LEU A 130 20.86 -9.38 11.37
C LEU A 130 22.28 -9.60 11.91
N LEU A 131 23.27 -8.99 11.25
CA LEU A 131 24.64 -8.94 11.75
C LEU A 131 24.76 -7.86 12.82
N ARG A 132 25.47 -8.15 13.90
CA ARG A 132 25.67 -7.21 15.01
C ARG A 132 27.13 -7.12 15.41
N SER A 133 27.57 -5.90 15.72
CA SER A 133 28.85 -5.64 16.38
C SER A 133 28.63 -4.53 17.41
N ASP A 134 29.07 -4.74 18.64
CA ASP A 134 28.98 -3.78 19.77
C ASP A 134 27.58 -3.19 19.96
N GLY A 135 26.54 -4.03 19.81
CA GLY A 135 25.15 -3.65 19.96
C GLY A 135 24.52 -2.96 18.73
N ARG A 136 25.32 -2.60 17.73
CA ARG A 136 24.90 -1.98 16.48
C ARG A 136 24.57 -3.04 15.42
N ILE A 137 23.58 -2.79 14.56
CA ILE A 137 23.36 -3.57 13.35
C ILE A 137 24.38 -3.13 12.30
N THR A 138 25.10 -4.10 11.73
CA THR A 138 26.19 -3.89 10.76
C THR A 138 25.93 -4.61 9.44
N GLY A 139 24.73 -5.10 9.21
CA GLY A 139 24.35 -5.78 7.99
C GLY A 139 23.32 -6.88 8.20
N VAL A 140 23.22 -7.76 7.22
CA VAL A 140 22.24 -8.85 7.15
C VAL A 140 22.91 -10.15 6.70
N ARG A 141 22.26 -11.29 7.01
CA ARG A 141 22.67 -12.63 6.56
C ARG A 141 21.45 -13.38 6.02
N GLY A 142 21.69 -14.21 5.01
CA GLY A 142 20.75 -15.17 4.43
C GLY A 142 21.48 -16.39 3.89
N ASP A 143 20.82 -17.19 3.07
CA ASP A 143 21.44 -18.29 2.33
C ASP A 143 22.50 -17.82 1.30
N PHE A 144 22.42 -16.54 0.92
CA PHE A 144 23.40 -15.85 0.06
C PHE A 144 24.71 -15.46 0.79
N GLY A 145 24.84 -15.75 2.09
CA GLY A 145 25.96 -15.34 2.93
C GLY A 145 25.68 -14.04 3.71
N GLU A 146 26.70 -13.22 3.92
CA GLU A 146 26.65 -11.96 4.68
C GLU A 146 26.80 -10.76 3.76
N ILE A 147 26.01 -9.71 4.03
CA ILE A 147 26.16 -8.39 3.42
C ILE A 147 26.32 -7.37 4.54
N HIS A 148 27.50 -6.78 4.64
CA HIS A 148 27.81 -5.71 5.59
C HIS A 148 27.36 -4.37 5.04
N ALA A 149 26.82 -3.52 5.91
CA ALA A 149 26.36 -2.19 5.56
C ALA A 149 26.45 -1.23 6.75
N ASP A 150 26.62 0.05 6.46
CA ASP A 150 26.65 1.12 7.46
C ASP A 150 25.27 1.41 8.03
N LEU A 151 24.23 1.12 7.24
CA LEU A 151 22.82 1.21 7.63
C LEU A 151 22.03 0.09 6.98
N THR A 152 21.20 -0.59 7.77
CA THR A 152 20.15 -1.50 7.30
C THR A 152 18.81 -0.80 7.35
N VAL A 153 18.01 -0.86 6.27
CA VAL A 153 16.64 -0.33 6.28
C VAL A 153 15.65 -1.46 6.03
N ALA A 154 14.80 -1.72 7.02
CA ALA A 154 13.74 -2.74 6.94
C ALA A 154 12.51 -2.18 6.21
N CYS A 155 12.26 -2.73 5.01
CA CYS A 155 11.11 -2.49 4.15
C CYS A 155 10.35 -3.80 3.85
N ASP A 156 10.53 -4.83 4.69
CA ASP A 156 10.11 -6.22 4.52
C ASP A 156 8.65 -6.48 4.94
N GLY A 157 7.89 -5.41 5.05
CA GLY A 157 6.43 -5.47 5.12
C GLY A 157 5.87 -5.77 6.50
N ARG A 158 4.56 -6.09 6.54
CA ARG A 158 3.79 -6.25 7.79
C ARG A 158 4.26 -7.39 8.70
N TRP A 159 4.92 -8.37 8.14
CA TRP A 159 5.52 -9.51 8.83
C TRP A 159 7.05 -9.40 8.95
N SER A 160 7.55 -8.20 9.00
CA SER A 160 8.98 -7.87 9.01
C SER A 160 9.77 -8.77 9.96
N ILE A 161 10.66 -9.58 9.36
CA ILE A 161 11.60 -10.39 10.11
C ILE A 161 12.69 -9.51 10.72
N SER A 162 13.15 -8.49 9.98
CA SER A 162 14.15 -7.54 10.46
C SER A 162 13.70 -6.83 11.72
N ARG A 163 12.43 -6.38 11.76
CA ARG A 163 11.81 -5.79 12.95
C ARG A 163 11.79 -6.77 14.13
N SER A 164 11.40 -8.03 13.88
CA SER A 164 11.31 -9.07 14.91
C SER A 164 12.68 -9.42 15.48
N LEU A 165 13.70 -9.58 14.61
CA LEU A 165 15.09 -9.83 15.01
C LEU A 165 15.71 -8.64 15.76
N ALA A 166 15.20 -7.44 15.54
CA ALA A 166 15.60 -6.22 16.25
C ALA A 166 14.80 -6.01 17.57
N GLU A 167 13.93 -6.96 17.94
CA GLU A 167 13.07 -6.90 19.13
C GLU A 167 12.20 -5.63 19.20
N LEU A 168 11.81 -5.12 18.01
CA LEU A 168 10.91 -4.00 17.89
C LEU A 168 9.46 -4.50 17.78
N HIS A 169 8.66 -4.27 18.81
CA HIS A 169 7.29 -4.76 18.91
C HIS A 169 6.29 -3.67 18.54
N PRO A 170 5.44 -3.86 17.51
CA PRO A 170 4.43 -2.88 17.14
C PRO A 170 3.26 -2.92 18.12
N LYS A 171 2.71 -1.74 18.40
CA LYS A 171 1.41 -1.60 19.04
C LYS A 171 0.32 -1.96 18.04
N GLU A 172 -0.43 -3.03 18.33
CA GLU A 172 -1.56 -3.47 17.51
C GLU A 172 -2.82 -2.67 17.81
N PHE A 173 -3.60 -2.39 16.76
CA PHE A 173 -4.92 -1.79 16.87
C PHE A 173 -5.97 -2.75 16.36
N PRO A 174 -7.15 -2.84 17.01
CA PRO A 174 -8.23 -3.72 16.54
C PRO A 174 -8.66 -3.38 15.12
N VAL A 175 -8.85 -4.42 14.32
CA VAL A 175 -9.37 -4.34 12.95
C VAL A 175 -10.53 -5.33 12.83
N PRO A 176 -11.73 -4.90 12.36
CA PRO A 176 -12.91 -5.76 12.34
C PRO A 176 -12.98 -6.67 11.12
N ILE A 177 -12.06 -6.56 10.16
CA ILE A 177 -12.15 -7.18 8.84
C ILE A 177 -10.90 -7.95 8.44
N ASP A 178 -11.13 -8.94 7.59
CA ASP A 178 -10.15 -9.46 6.64
C ASP A 178 -10.68 -9.25 5.21
N ALA A 179 -9.82 -9.38 4.22
CA ALA A 179 -10.16 -9.24 2.82
C ALA A 179 -9.67 -10.46 2.02
N TRP A 180 -10.46 -10.85 1.03
CA TRP A 180 -10.13 -11.92 0.10
C TRP A 180 -10.14 -11.36 -1.30
N TRP A 181 -9.04 -11.56 -2.00
CA TRP A 181 -8.82 -11.05 -3.34
C TRP A 181 -8.91 -12.17 -4.36
N PHE A 182 -9.59 -11.91 -5.47
CA PHE A 182 -9.73 -12.85 -6.58
C PHE A 182 -10.01 -12.10 -7.89
N ARG A 183 -9.99 -12.81 -9.00
CA ARG A 183 -10.26 -12.29 -10.35
C ARG A 183 -11.46 -12.98 -10.96
N LEU A 184 -12.23 -12.20 -11.73
CA LEU A 184 -13.23 -12.74 -12.63
C LEU A 184 -12.98 -12.21 -14.04
N PRO A 185 -13.36 -12.96 -15.09
CA PRO A 185 -13.27 -12.49 -16.48
C PRO A 185 -14.02 -11.18 -16.66
N LYS A 186 -13.46 -10.25 -17.43
CA LYS A 186 -14.15 -9.05 -17.88
C LYS A 186 -14.78 -9.35 -19.26
N LEU A 187 -16.06 -9.04 -19.40
CA LEU A 187 -16.76 -9.16 -20.67
C LEU A 187 -16.78 -7.83 -21.40
N SER A 188 -16.93 -7.88 -22.75
CA SER A 188 -17.06 -6.68 -23.58
C SER A 188 -18.29 -5.82 -23.25
N THR A 189 -19.28 -6.42 -22.58
CA THR A 189 -20.47 -5.74 -22.06
C THR A 189 -20.24 -4.97 -20.76
N ASP A 190 -19.10 -5.18 -20.07
CA ASP A 190 -18.79 -4.50 -18.84
C ASP A 190 -18.34 -3.07 -19.11
N THR A 191 -19.28 -2.15 -19.02
CA THR A 191 -19.04 -0.71 -19.27
C THR A 191 -18.53 0.06 -18.04
N GLN A 192 -18.42 -0.60 -16.87
CA GLN A 192 -18.01 0.04 -15.64
C GLN A 192 -16.50 0.32 -15.63
N ASN A 193 -16.12 1.60 -15.56
CA ASN A 193 -14.74 2.05 -15.45
C ASN A 193 -14.42 2.64 -14.06
N ALA A 194 -15.32 2.45 -13.07
CA ALA A 194 -15.19 3.00 -11.74
C ALA A 194 -15.18 1.89 -10.68
N LEU A 195 -14.43 2.14 -9.61
CA LEU A 195 -14.48 1.30 -8.41
C LEU A 195 -15.91 1.28 -7.85
N THR A 196 -16.50 0.10 -7.81
CA THR A 196 -17.89 -0.06 -7.43
C THR A 196 -18.02 -0.89 -6.16
N PRO A 197 -18.43 -0.27 -5.03
CA PRO A 197 -18.72 -1.00 -3.81
C PRO A 197 -20.08 -1.73 -3.92
N ARG A 198 -20.14 -2.93 -3.35
CA ARG A 198 -21.37 -3.72 -3.18
C ARG A 198 -21.49 -4.13 -1.72
N ALA A 199 -22.67 -3.98 -1.15
CA ALA A 199 -22.94 -4.34 0.24
C ALA A 199 -24.32 -5.03 0.35
N GLY A 200 -24.37 -6.09 1.12
CA GLY A 200 -25.63 -6.82 1.36
C GLY A 200 -25.43 -7.99 2.32
N LYS A 201 -26.46 -8.29 3.12
CA LYS A 201 -26.51 -9.47 4.01
C LYS A 201 -25.26 -9.64 4.91
N GLY A 202 -24.70 -8.54 5.44
CA GLY A 202 -23.49 -8.59 6.26
C GLY A 202 -22.17 -8.85 5.49
N ARG A 203 -22.19 -8.66 4.17
CA ARG A 203 -21.04 -8.84 3.27
C ARG A 203 -20.75 -7.53 2.54
N PHE A 204 -19.52 -7.34 2.16
CA PHE A 204 -19.09 -6.18 1.40
C PHE A 204 -18.06 -6.61 0.35
N ALA A 205 -18.17 -6.08 -0.85
CA ALA A 205 -17.18 -6.28 -1.89
C ALA A 205 -16.88 -5.00 -2.66
N LEU A 206 -15.71 -4.95 -3.26
CA LEU A 206 -15.28 -3.94 -4.21
C LEU A 206 -15.01 -4.61 -5.54
N VAL A 207 -15.57 -4.06 -6.61
CA VAL A 207 -15.23 -4.45 -7.99
C VAL A 207 -14.32 -3.37 -8.55
N ILE A 208 -13.16 -3.77 -9.01
CA ILE A 208 -12.13 -2.91 -9.59
C ILE A 208 -11.90 -3.37 -11.03
N PRO A 209 -12.43 -2.64 -12.03
CA PRO A 209 -12.19 -2.96 -13.42
C PRO A 209 -10.72 -2.81 -13.79
N ARG A 210 -10.17 -3.82 -14.45
CA ARG A 210 -8.85 -3.82 -15.08
C ARG A 210 -9.02 -3.86 -16.60
N GLU A 211 -7.93 -3.90 -17.33
CA GLU A 211 -7.98 -3.98 -18.79
C GLU A 211 -8.66 -5.28 -19.24
N ASP A 212 -8.15 -6.42 -18.75
CA ASP A 212 -8.58 -7.76 -19.21
C ASP A 212 -9.42 -8.53 -18.21
N PHE A 213 -9.55 -8.07 -16.95
CA PHE A 213 -10.27 -8.77 -15.89
C PHE A 213 -10.93 -7.81 -14.90
N LEU A 214 -11.80 -8.34 -14.08
CA LEU A 214 -12.33 -7.68 -12.90
C LEU A 214 -11.55 -8.18 -11.69
N GLN A 215 -10.94 -7.28 -10.94
CA GLN A 215 -10.34 -7.58 -9.66
C GLN A 215 -11.37 -7.33 -8.56
N LEU A 216 -11.55 -8.31 -7.69
CA LEU A 216 -12.53 -8.21 -6.62
C LEU A 216 -11.86 -8.32 -5.25
N ALA A 217 -12.35 -7.50 -4.32
CA ALA A 217 -12.05 -7.61 -2.91
C ALA A 217 -13.33 -7.95 -2.16
N TYR A 218 -13.45 -9.18 -1.67
CA TYR A 218 -14.49 -9.58 -0.74
C TYR A 218 -14.03 -9.28 0.68
N VAL A 219 -14.86 -8.62 1.46
CA VAL A 219 -14.55 -8.19 2.83
C VAL A 219 -15.56 -8.79 3.79
N ALA A 220 -15.06 -9.47 4.79
CA ALA A 220 -15.87 -10.07 5.85
C ALA A 220 -15.21 -9.88 7.23
N ARG A 221 -15.85 -10.39 8.28
CA ARG A 221 -15.32 -10.27 9.64
C ARG A 221 -13.97 -10.94 9.79
N LYS A 222 -13.11 -10.29 10.55
CA LYS A 222 -11.78 -10.79 10.84
C LYS A 222 -11.82 -12.17 11.49
N GLY A 223 -10.87 -13.03 11.06
CA GLY A 223 -10.71 -14.39 11.60
C GLY A 223 -11.68 -15.43 11.00
N THR A 224 -12.42 -15.09 9.93
CA THR A 224 -13.38 -16.02 9.30
C THR A 224 -12.77 -16.83 8.15
N ASP A 225 -11.47 -16.73 7.85
CA ASP A 225 -10.83 -17.41 6.72
C ASP A 225 -11.00 -18.93 6.78
N ALA A 226 -10.69 -19.55 7.91
CA ALA A 226 -10.85 -21.00 8.08
C ALA A 226 -12.31 -21.47 7.84
N THR A 227 -13.29 -20.72 8.35
CA THR A 227 -14.70 -21.03 8.14
C THR A 227 -15.11 -20.86 6.68
N LEU A 228 -14.63 -19.81 6.02
CA LEU A 228 -14.92 -19.53 4.61
C LEU A 228 -14.31 -20.63 3.72
N ARG A 229 -13.09 -21.05 3.96
CA ARG A 229 -12.42 -22.14 3.22
C ARG A 229 -13.10 -23.50 3.46
N ALA A 230 -13.53 -23.78 4.69
CA ALA A 230 -14.21 -25.03 5.02
C ALA A 230 -15.58 -25.18 4.32
N ARG A 231 -16.23 -24.07 3.94
CA ARG A 231 -17.48 -24.08 3.15
C ARG A 231 -17.24 -24.46 1.68
N GLY A 232 -16.01 -24.35 1.21
CA GLY A 232 -15.61 -24.67 -0.15
C GLY A 232 -15.94 -23.60 -1.19
N ILE A 233 -15.45 -23.85 -2.42
CA ILE A 233 -15.54 -22.87 -3.52
C ILE A 233 -16.99 -22.63 -3.96
N GLU A 234 -17.83 -23.65 -3.97
CA GLU A 234 -19.23 -23.53 -4.41
C GLU A 234 -20.03 -22.56 -3.52
N ALA A 235 -19.83 -22.65 -2.19
CA ALA A 235 -20.46 -21.74 -1.27
C ALA A 235 -19.94 -20.31 -1.42
N PHE A 236 -18.66 -20.15 -1.77
CA PHE A 236 -18.06 -18.84 -2.04
C PHE A 236 -18.60 -18.24 -3.35
N ARG A 237 -18.69 -19.04 -4.43
CA ARG A 237 -19.32 -18.62 -5.71
C ARG A 237 -20.73 -18.13 -5.50
N GLN A 238 -21.54 -18.89 -4.71
CA GLN A 238 -22.89 -18.50 -4.37
C GLN A 238 -22.92 -17.17 -3.60
N ASP A 239 -22.04 -16.98 -2.60
CA ASP A 239 -21.93 -15.72 -1.86
C ASP A 239 -21.64 -14.53 -2.78
N ILE A 240 -20.79 -14.71 -3.79
CA ILE A 240 -20.47 -13.67 -4.78
C ILE A 240 -21.65 -13.40 -5.71
N ALA A 241 -22.29 -14.45 -6.25
CA ALA A 241 -23.45 -14.32 -7.11
C ALA A 241 -24.65 -13.64 -6.42
N GLU A 242 -24.86 -13.93 -5.14
CA GLU A 242 -25.89 -13.26 -4.34
C GLU A 242 -25.58 -11.77 -4.08
N LEU A 243 -24.30 -11.44 -3.84
CA LEU A 243 -23.87 -10.06 -3.57
C LEU A 243 -23.80 -9.22 -4.84
N MET A 244 -23.48 -9.85 -5.96
CA MET A 244 -23.27 -9.24 -7.27
C MET A 244 -23.93 -10.08 -8.37
N PRO A 245 -25.28 -10.02 -8.50
CA PRO A 245 -26.01 -10.82 -9.49
C PRO A 245 -25.56 -10.59 -10.93
N GLU A 246 -25.02 -9.39 -11.22
CA GLU A 246 -24.47 -9.02 -12.51
C GLU A 246 -23.16 -9.77 -12.88
N LEU A 247 -22.54 -10.47 -11.93
CA LEU A 247 -21.33 -11.28 -12.12
C LEU A 247 -21.59 -12.78 -11.94
N ALA A 248 -22.85 -13.19 -11.73
CA ALA A 248 -23.20 -14.57 -11.45
C ALA A 248 -22.87 -15.54 -12.60
N ASP A 249 -22.86 -15.04 -13.84
CA ASP A 249 -22.56 -15.78 -15.06
C ASP A 249 -21.10 -16.18 -15.22
N ARG A 250 -20.20 -15.68 -14.34
CA ARG A 250 -18.75 -15.88 -14.46
C ARG A 250 -18.05 -16.30 -13.18
N VAL A 251 -18.80 -16.56 -12.10
CA VAL A 251 -18.21 -17.02 -10.82
C VAL A 251 -17.53 -18.39 -10.93
N ASP A 252 -17.91 -19.19 -11.93
CA ASP A 252 -17.33 -20.50 -12.21
C ASP A 252 -15.88 -20.43 -12.68
N ALA A 253 -15.39 -19.25 -13.06
CA ALA A 253 -13.96 -19.01 -13.32
C ALA A 253 -13.08 -19.16 -12.08
N LEU A 254 -13.66 -19.17 -10.87
CA LEU A 254 -12.93 -19.51 -9.64
C LEU A 254 -12.94 -21.03 -9.48
N GLU A 255 -11.87 -21.71 -9.79
CA GLU A 255 -11.82 -23.19 -9.79
C GLU A 255 -11.72 -23.75 -8.37
N SER A 256 -11.00 -23.08 -7.48
CA SER A 256 -10.77 -23.52 -6.12
C SER A 256 -10.62 -22.36 -5.14
N MET A 257 -10.58 -22.66 -3.83
CA MET A 257 -10.29 -21.66 -2.80
C MET A 257 -8.83 -21.15 -2.88
N ASP A 258 -7.98 -21.76 -3.71
CA ASP A 258 -6.62 -21.26 -3.95
C ASP A 258 -6.62 -20.03 -4.88
N ASP A 259 -7.69 -19.82 -5.66
CA ASP A 259 -7.88 -18.60 -6.45
C ASP A 259 -8.27 -17.41 -5.58
N VAL A 260 -8.69 -17.67 -4.33
CA VAL A 260 -9.17 -16.69 -3.36
C VAL A 260 -8.07 -16.40 -2.34
N LYS A 261 -7.35 -15.30 -2.56
CA LYS A 261 -6.17 -14.94 -1.74
C LYS A 261 -6.56 -14.16 -0.50
N HIS A 262 -6.30 -14.74 0.66
CA HIS A 262 -6.58 -14.11 1.95
C HIS A 262 -5.57 -13.03 2.31
N LEU A 263 -6.06 -11.89 2.71
CA LEU A 263 -5.30 -10.80 3.30
C LEU A 263 -5.67 -10.70 4.79
N ASP A 264 -4.77 -11.17 5.68
CA ASP A 264 -4.85 -10.88 7.12
C ASP A 264 -4.62 -9.37 7.31
N VAL A 265 -5.71 -8.65 7.55
CA VAL A 265 -5.66 -7.19 7.70
C VAL A 265 -5.11 -6.84 9.06
N ARG A 266 -4.04 -6.05 9.07
CA ARG A 266 -3.43 -5.52 10.29
C ARG A 266 -3.41 -4.01 10.28
N LEU A 267 -3.50 -3.46 11.47
CA LEU A 267 -3.31 -2.04 11.73
C LEU A 267 -2.44 -1.92 12.98
N ASN A 268 -1.20 -1.54 12.79
CA ASN A 268 -0.25 -1.44 13.89
C ASN A 268 0.78 -0.33 13.66
N ARG A 269 1.58 -0.03 14.65
CA ARG A 269 2.64 0.97 14.57
C ARG A 269 3.70 0.72 15.64
N LEU A 270 4.97 0.85 15.27
CA LEU A 270 6.08 0.90 16.20
C LEU A 270 6.09 2.23 16.98
N ASP A 271 6.40 2.16 18.26
CA ASP A 271 6.68 3.35 19.06
C ASP A 271 8.09 3.90 18.78
N ARG A 272 9.06 3.03 18.50
CA ARG A 272 10.40 3.36 18.03
C ARG A 272 10.67 2.64 16.70
N TRP A 273 10.99 3.40 15.64
CA TRP A 273 11.18 2.85 14.29
C TRP A 273 12.63 2.43 14.00
N HIS A 274 13.54 2.59 14.95
CA HIS A 274 14.96 2.33 14.76
C HIS A 274 15.62 1.76 16.00
N ILE A 275 16.73 1.09 15.79
CA ILE A 275 17.81 0.89 16.74
C ILE A 275 19.12 1.31 16.07
N ASP A 276 20.23 1.26 16.76
CA ASP A 276 21.50 1.62 16.14
C ASP A 276 21.82 0.72 14.93
N GLY A 277 22.07 1.34 13.77
CA GLY A 277 22.31 0.68 12.49
C GLY A 277 21.10 0.10 11.79
N LEU A 278 19.87 0.23 12.33
CA LEU A 278 18.63 -0.24 11.69
C LEU A 278 17.53 0.81 11.74
N LEU A 279 16.85 1.01 10.61
CA LEU A 279 15.62 1.80 10.48
C LEU A 279 14.51 0.95 9.88
N CYS A 280 13.29 0.99 10.43
CA CYS A 280 12.08 0.41 9.83
C CYS A 280 11.23 1.51 9.17
N ILE A 281 10.73 1.28 7.94
CA ILE A 281 9.80 2.17 7.25
C ILE A 281 8.69 1.38 6.54
N GLY A 282 7.64 2.06 6.13
CA GLY A 282 6.46 1.43 5.52
C GLY A 282 5.79 0.42 6.46
N ASP A 283 5.25 -0.67 5.90
CA ASP A 283 4.53 -1.70 6.69
C ASP A 283 5.42 -2.38 7.77
N ALA A 284 6.75 -2.31 7.66
CA ALA A 284 7.67 -2.77 8.71
C ALA A 284 7.58 -1.88 9.96
N ALA A 285 7.32 -0.59 9.80
CA ALA A 285 7.13 0.36 10.90
C ALA A 285 5.65 0.51 11.31
N HIS A 286 4.71 0.45 10.33
CA HIS A 286 3.29 0.71 10.55
C HIS A 286 2.42 0.05 9.47
N ALA A 287 1.88 -1.10 9.74
CA ALA A 287 0.93 -1.73 8.84
C ALA A 287 -0.41 -0.97 8.82
N MET A 288 -1.00 -0.87 7.61
CA MET A 288 -2.25 -0.16 7.36
C MET A 288 -3.36 -1.11 6.92
N SER A 289 -4.60 -0.75 7.25
CA SER A 289 -5.78 -1.37 6.66
C SER A 289 -5.84 -1.08 5.15
N PRO A 290 -6.39 -1.99 4.31
CA PRO A 290 -6.60 -1.71 2.89
C PRO A 290 -7.67 -0.65 2.64
N VAL A 291 -8.45 -0.26 3.64
CA VAL A 291 -9.49 0.76 3.51
C VAL A 291 -8.87 2.10 3.11
N GLY A 292 -9.31 2.61 1.96
CA GLY A 292 -8.78 3.83 1.35
C GLY A 292 -7.56 3.64 0.45
N GLY A 293 -6.94 2.45 0.41
CA GLY A 293 -5.79 2.15 -0.46
C GLY A 293 -4.52 2.94 -0.16
N VAL A 294 -4.33 3.44 1.06
CA VAL A 294 -3.29 4.45 1.41
C VAL A 294 -1.93 3.88 1.80
N GLY A 295 -1.82 2.55 2.02
CA GLY A 295 -0.60 1.93 2.56
C GLY A 295 0.64 2.17 1.71
N ILE A 296 0.54 1.94 0.40
CA ILE A 296 1.65 2.19 -0.55
C ILE A 296 2.07 3.65 -0.52
N ASN A 297 1.11 4.57 -0.58
CA ASN A 297 1.41 6.00 -0.58
C ASN A 297 2.17 6.44 0.67
N LEU A 298 1.77 5.95 1.87
CA LEU A 298 2.50 6.23 3.09
C LEU A 298 3.91 5.64 3.08
N ALA A 299 4.05 4.39 2.64
CA ALA A 299 5.33 3.69 2.57
C ALA A 299 6.34 4.41 1.63
N ILE A 300 5.87 4.88 0.48
CA ILE A 300 6.66 5.70 -0.45
C ILE A 300 7.06 7.03 0.20
N GLN A 301 6.16 7.70 0.88
CA GLN A 301 6.47 8.97 1.54
C GLN A 301 7.45 8.80 2.70
N ASP A 302 7.43 7.66 3.40
CA ASP A 302 8.47 7.35 4.40
C ASP A 302 9.85 7.19 3.74
N ALA A 303 9.92 6.54 2.57
CA ALA A 303 11.14 6.41 1.80
C ALA A 303 11.70 7.78 1.38
N VAL A 304 10.83 8.69 0.90
CA VAL A 304 11.23 10.07 0.56
C VAL A 304 11.76 10.82 1.77
N ALA A 305 11.07 10.72 2.91
CA ALA A 305 11.51 11.35 4.16
C ALA A 305 12.84 10.80 4.65
N ALA A 306 13.05 9.47 4.56
CA ALA A 306 14.30 8.82 4.92
C ALA A 306 15.42 9.28 3.99
N ALA A 307 15.23 9.24 2.67
CA ALA A 307 16.23 9.71 1.70
C ALA A 307 16.59 11.19 1.93
N THR A 308 15.60 12.06 2.16
CA THR A 308 15.82 13.49 2.42
C THR A 308 16.68 13.74 3.64
N LEU A 309 16.52 12.94 4.69
CA LEU A 309 17.26 13.13 5.95
C LEU A 309 18.60 12.43 5.97
N LEU A 310 18.75 11.30 5.27
CA LEU A 310 19.89 10.41 5.43
C LEU A 310 20.91 10.50 4.29
N SER A 311 20.55 11.04 3.12
CA SER A 311 21.44 11.06 1.95
C SER A 311 22.76 11.79 2.19
N SER A 312 22.75 12.98 2.80
CA SER A 312 23.99 13.75 3.06
C SER A 312 24.92 13.04 4.04
N PRO A 313 24.46 12.65 5.25
CA PRO A 313 25.29 11.89 6.18
C PRO A 313 25.83 10.57 5.60
N LEU A 314 25.01 9.85 4.84
CA LEU A 314 25.43 8.60 4.20
C LEU A 314 26.49 8.83 3.11
N ARG A 315 26.46 9.94 2.42
CA ARG A 315 27.47 10.31 1.42
C ARG A 315 28.75 10.81 2.03
N GLU A 316 28.67 11.56 3.13
CA GLU A 316 29.84 12.13 3.84
C GLU A 316 30.66 11.06 4.56
N GLY A 317 30.10 9.90 4.84
CA GLY A 317 30.79 8.81 5.50
C GLY A 317 30.66 8.85 7.03
N GLY A 318 30.82 7.70 7.67
CA GLY A 318 30.71 7.53 9.12
C GLY A 318 29.36 6.94 9.57
N PRO A 319 29.27 6.40 10.79
CA PRO A 319 28.07 5.74 11.30
C PRO A 319 26.91 6.74 11.39
N VAL A 320 25.73 6.34 10.92
CA VAL A 320 24.52 7.16 11.00
C VAL A 320 24.10 7.27 12.48
N ASP A 321 23.97 8.50 12.97
CA ASP A 321 23.55 8.78 14.34
C ASP A 321 22.10 8.26 14.56
N PRO A 322 21.83 7.45 15.60
CA PRO A 322 20.48 7.04 15.97
C PRO A 322 19.49 8.20 16.16
N ALA A 323 19.96 9.36 16.60
CA ALA A 323 19.14 10.58 16.71
C ALA A 323 18.64 11.05 15.34
N LEU A 324 19.43 10.86 14.27
CA LEU A 324 19.00 11.17 12.91
C LEU A 324 17.96 10.18 12.42
N LEU A 325 18.11 8.89 12.72
CA LEU A 325 17.10 7.87 12.42
C LEU A 325 15.76 8.18 13.13
N ALA A 326 15.82 8.67 14.38
CA ALA A 326 14.64 9.11 15.11
C ALA A 326 13.90 10.26 14.43
N ARG A 327 14.58 11.13 13.68
CA ARG A 327 13.98 12.25 12.94
C ARG A 327 13.08 11.76 11.80
N VAL A 328 13.38 10.62 11.17
CA VAL A 328 12.51 10.01 10.14
C VAL A 328 11.15 9.69 10.75
N ARG A 329 11.12 9.00 11.90
CA ARG A 329 9.87 8.75 12.64
C ARG A 329 9.16 10.05 12.99
N SER A 330 9.87 11.02 13.58
CA SER A 330 9.26 12.29 14.02
C SER A 330 8.60 13.03 12.87
N ARG A 331 9.19 13.01 11.67
CA ARG A 331 8.65 13.61 10.45
C ARG A 331 7.39 12.88 9.96
N ARG A 332 7.38 11.54 10.03
CA ARG A 332 6.32 10.69 9.46
C ARG A 332 5.23 10.27 10.44
N LEU A 333 5.44 10.45 11.76
CA LEU A 333 4.49 9.98 12.77
C LEU A 333 3.11 10.62 12.65
N LEU A 334 3.04 11.96 12.48
CA LEU A 334 1.76 12.66 12.39
C LEU A 334 0.91 12.20 11.20
N PRO A 335 1.44 12.13 9.94
CA PRO A 335 0.70 11.55 8.82
C PRO A 335 0.22 10.12 9.09
N THR A 336 1.09 9.27 9.64
CA THR A 336 0.78 7.88 9.97
C THR A 336 -0.37 7.78 10.96
N VAL A 337 -0.29 8.51 12.08
CA VAL A 337 -1.35 8.53 13.11
C VAL A 337 -2.67 9.04 12.54
N ALA A 338 -2.65 10.11 11.75
CA ALA A 338 -3.85 10.69 11.16
C ALA A 338 -4.57 9.71 10.24
N VAL A 339 -3.82 9.01 9.37
CA VAL A 339 -4.38 7.99 8.48
C VAL A 339 -4.93 6.81 9.28
N GLN A 340 -4.21 6.32 10.28
CA GLN A 340 -4.70 5.22 11.14
C GLN A 340 -5.97 5.60 11.92
N LEU A 341 -6.06 6.83 12.42
CA LEU A 341 -7.28 7.33 13.06
C LEU A 341 -8.45 7.41 12.08
N LEU A 342 -8.21 7.90 10.86
CA LEU A 342 -9.21 7.92 9.80
C LEU A 342 -9.69 6.51 9.46
N GLN A 343 -8.79 5.55 9.29
CA GLN A 343 -9.13 4.15 9.00
C GLN A 343 -9.96 3.52 10.14
N ARG A 344 -9.56 3.74 11.39
CA ARG A 344 -10.34 3.26 12.56
C ARG A 344 -11.72 3.87 12.62
N LEU A 345 -11.85 5.17 12.28
CA LEU A 345 -13.16 5.83 12.19
C LEU A 345 -14.00 5.21 11.05
N MET A 346 -13.40 5.00 9.87
CA MET A 346 -14.08 4.34 8.74
C MET A 346 -14.53 2.91 9.09
N HIS A 347 -13.70 2.13 9.79
CA HIS A 347 -14.07 0.82 10.26
C HIS A 347 -15.33 0.90 11.13
N ARG A 348 -15.35 1.75 12.17
CA ARG A 348 -16.47 1.87 13.12
C ARG A 348 -17.74 2.43 12.48
N VAL A 349 -17.61 3.44 11.62
CA VAL A 349 -18.76 4.21 11.12
C VAL A 349 -19.33 3.64 9.82
N LEU A 350 -18.50 3.03 8.99
CA LEU A 350 -18.90 2.51 7.68
C LEU A 350 -18.86 0.97 7.65
N VAL A 351 -17.71 0.37 7.95
CA VAL A 351 -17.48 -1.05 7.66
C VAL A 351 -18.24 -1.96 8.63
N GLU A 352 -18.07 -1.78 9.94
CA GLU A 352 -18.76 -2.61 10.95
C GLU A 352 -20.29 -2.59 10.80
N PRO A 353 -20.97 -1.43 10.61
CA PRO A 353 -22.42 -1.42 10.42
C PRO A 353 -22.90 -2.15 9.15
N ILE A 354 -22.06 -2.20 8.09
CA ILE A 354 -22.35 -2.97 6.88
C ILE A 354 -22.23 -4.48 7.19
N LEU A 355 -21.15 -4.89 7.83
CA LEU A 355 -20.91 -6.28 8.21
C LEU A 355 -21.93 -6.81 9.22
N ASP A 356 -22.50 -5.93 10.05
CA ASP A 356 -23.59 -6.27 10.97
C ASP A 356 -24.96 -6.34 10.29
N GLY A 357 -25.03 -6.03 8.99
CA GLY A 357 -26.29 -5.92 8.28
C GLY A 357 -27.19 -4.74 8.68
N ARG A 358 -26.66 -3.85 9.55
CA ARG A 358 -27.40 -2.66 10.04
C ARG A 358 -27.53 -1.56 9.00
N ARG A 359 -26.61 -1.55 8.00
CA ARG A 359 -26.57 -0.55 6.90
C ARG A 359 -26.04 -1.17 5.62
N MET A 360 -26.39 -0.55 4.50
CA MET A 360 -25.89 -0.94 3.18
C MET A 360 -24.95 0.13 2.57
N GLY A 361 -24.52 1.11 3.38
CA GLY A 361 -23.67 2.20 2.88
C GLY A 361 -23.35 3.26 3.93
N PRO A 362 -22.85 4.43 3.50
CA PRO A 362 -22.45 5.52 4.38
C PRO A 362 -23.59 6.03 5.28
N PRO A 363 -23.26 6.66 6.43
CA PRO A 363 -24.25 7.22 7.35
C PRO A 363 -25.15 8.26 6.67
N LYS A 364 -26.47 8.23 6.99
CA LYS A 364 -27.44 9.18 6.44
C LYS A 364 -27.02 10.65 6.57
N PRO A 365 -26.43 11.12 7.69
CA PRO A 365 -25.95 12.51 7.80
C PRO A 365 -24.83 12.86 6.80
N ALA A 366 -23.89 11.92 6.59
CA ALA A 366 -22.81 12.11 5.61
C ALA A 366 -23.38 12.17 4.19
N LEU A 367 -24.33 11.32 3.84
CA LEU A 367 -25.02 11.35 2.56
C LEU A 367 -25.80 12.66 2.36
N ALA A 368 -26.52 13.13 3.40
CA ALA A 368 -27.25 14.38 3.37
C ALA A 368 -26.30 15.59 3.15
N LEU A 369 -25.16 15.60 3.84
CA LEU A 369 -24.12 16.62 3.64
C LEU A 369 -23.60 16.61 2.20
N MET A 370 -23.22 15.44 1.66
CA MET A 370 -22.70 15.32 0.30
C MET A 370 -23.73 15.73 -0.75
N ARG A 371 -25.03 15.44 -0.52
CA ARG A 371 -26.13 15.87 -1.39
C ARG A 371 -26.34 17.39 -1.34
N ARG A 372 -26.32 17.97 -0.12
CA ARG A 372 -26.59 19.40 0.08
C ARG A 372 -25.39 20.27 -0.31
N PHE A 373 -24.17 19.73 -0.13
CA PHE A 373 -22.91 20.43 -0.39
C PHE A 373 -21.91 19.49 -1.08
N PRO A 374 -22.05 19.23 -2.39
CA PRO A 374 -21.17 18.32 -3.15
C PRO A 374 -19.67 18.60 -3.02
N PRO A 375 -19.20 19.87 -2.83
CA PRO A 375 -17.77 20.12 -2.57
C PRO A 375 -17.20 19.45 -1.33
N ALA A 376 -18.03 19.04 -0.36
CA ALA A 376 -17.56 18.29 0.83
C ALA A 376 -16.82 17.00 0.47
N SER A 377 -17.08 16.42 -0.72
CA SER A 377 -16.38 15.23 -1.23
C SER A 377 -14.88 15.47 -1.51
N ILE A 378 -14.41 16.71 -1.54
CA ILE A 378 -12.99 17.06 -1.65
C ILE A 378 -12.22 16.64 -0.39
N VAL A 379 -12.83 16.73 0.80
CA VAL A 379 -12.14 16.45 2.06
C VAL A 379 -11.65 15.01 2.14
N PRO A 380 -12.50 13.97 1.99
CA PRO A 380 -12.01 12.60 1.95
C PRO A 380 -11.07 12.34 0.76
N ALA A 381 -11.30 12.93 -0.40
CA ALA A 381 -10.39 12.82 -1.54
C ALA A 381 -9.01 13.39 -1.24
N TYR A 382 -8.92 14.52 -0.55
CA TYR A 382 -7.64 15.12 -0.14
C TYR A 382 -6.92 14.25 0.89
N LEU A 383 -7.62 13.82 1.94
CA LEU A 383 -7.02 13.01 3.01
C LEU A 383 -6.51 11.66 2.51
N ILE A 384 -7.18 11.07 1.54
CA ILE A 384 -6.80 9.79 0.93
C ILE A 384 -5.73 10.01 -0.17
N GLY A 385 -5.95 10.97 -1.07
CA GLY A 385 -5.14 11.13 -2.28
C GLY A 385 -3.84 11.90 -2.09
N VAL A 386 -3.86 12.95 -1.26
CA VAL A 386 -2.70 13.81 -0.99
C VAL A 386 -2.13 13.49 0.39
N GLY A 387 -3.00 13.39 1.40
CA GLY A 387 -2.61 13.15 2.78
C GLY A 387 -2.16 14.42 3.50
N ILE A 388 -1.73 14.23 4.75
CA ILE A 388 -1.18 15.29 5.60
C ILE A 388 0.33 15.31 5.43
N ARG A 389 0.92 16.46 5.12
CA ARG A 389 2.36 16.65 4.90
C ARG A 389 2.91 15.70 3.84
N ALA A 390 2.38 15.82 2.61
CA ALA A 390 2.92 15.09 1.46
C ALA A 390 4.41 15.39 1.29
N GLU A 391 5.19 14.35 1.03
CA GLU A 391 6.62 14.46 0.73
C GLU A 391 6.82 14.70 -0.77
N HIS A 392 7.87 15.42 -1.12
CA HIS A 392 8.29 15.72 -2.47
C HIS A 392 9.70 15.18 -2.72
N ALA A 393 10.03 14.91 -3.97
CA ALA A 393 11.37 14.49 -4.33
C ALA A 393 12.41 15.49 -3.79
N PRO A 394 13.46 15.02 -3.11
CA PRO A 394 14.53 15.91 -2.69
C PRO A 394 15.23 16.50 -3.90
N PRO A 395 15.84 17.72 -3.78
CA PRO A 395 16.43 18.43 -4.91
C PRO A 395 17.46 17.62 -5.72
N PHE A 396 18.23 16.76 -5.06
CA PHE A 396 19.23 15.92 -5.71
C PHE A 396 18.63 14.79 -6.59
N ALA A 397 17.36 14.47 -6.42
CA ALA A 397 16.69 13.40 -7.16
C ALA A 397 15.71 13.90 -8.24
N ARG A 398 15.50 15.22 -8.33
CA ARG A 398 14.60 15.83 -9.33
C ARG A 398 15.26 15.88 -10.70
N VAL A 399 14.44 15.62 -11.73
CA VAL A 399 14.83 15.69 -13.15
C VAL A 399 14.09 16.83 -13.84
#